data_5f2a5a9c757ce0957d4264f1ac2d66d5
#
_entry.id   5f2a5a9c757ce0957d4264f1ac2d66d5
#
_cell.length_a   1.000
_cell.length_b   1.000
_cell.length_c   1.000
_cell.angle_alpha   90.00
_cell.angle_beta   90.00
_cell.angle_gamma   90.00
#
_symmetry.space_group_name_H-M   'P 1'
#
loop_
_entity.id
_entity.type
_entity.pdbx_description
1 polymer ?
#
loop_
_entity_poly.entity_id
_entity_poly.type
_entity_poly.pdbx_seq_one_letter_code
_entity_poly.pdbx_strand_id
1 'polypeptide(L)'
;ACIVGDGTEVYGEISNSVIGAGVVIEEGAVVTNSIIMNNTVIKKGAKIEKSIIAESVEVGENAELGVFEEAENKYKPKVYSGGLVTIGEGSVIPANVKIGKNVAIVGKTTAEDYPDGILASGESIIR
;
A
#
# COMPACT_ATOMS: atom_id res chain seq x y z
N ALA A 1 -18.28 -4.70 -0.12
CA ALA A 1 -18.65 -3.69 0.88
C ALA A 1 -17.48 -2.79 1.21
N CYS A 2 -17.76 -1.53 1.48
CA CYS A 2 -16.73 -0.56 1.85
C CYS A 2 -17.21 0.29 3.03
N ILE A 3 -16.27 0.60 3.92
CA ILE A 3 -16.46 1.57 4.99
C ILE A 3 -15.53 2.74 4.68
N VAL A 4 -16.09 3.95 4.63
CA VAL A 4 -15.31 5.15 4.28
C VAL A 4 -15.49 6.20 5.37
N GLY A 5 -14.37 6.71 5.88
CA GLY A 5 -14.38 7.71 6.95
C GLY A 5 -14.69 9.12 6.48
N ASP A 6 -14.86 10.02 7.45
CA ASP A 6 -15.20 11.41 7.19
C ASP A 6 -14.10 12.16 6.44
N GLY A 7 -14.48 13.05 5.56
CA GLY A 7 -13.55 13.89 4.82
C GLY A 7 -12.71 13.18 3.77
N THR A 8 -13.04 11.93 3.48
CA THR A 8 -12.34 11.16 2.46
C THR A 8 -12.90 11.47 1.08
N GLU A 9 -12.00 11.65 0.12
CA GLU A 9 -12.36 11.91 -1.28
C GLU A 9 -11.97 10.72 -2.13
N VAL A 10 -12.96 10.11 -2.79
CA VAL A 10 -12.72 8.93 -3.63
C VAL A 10 -13.07 9.26 -5.07
N TYR A 11 -12.04 9.38 -5.91
CA TYR A 11 -12.22 9.61 -7.35
C TYR A 11 -11.87 8.36 -8.16
N GLY A 12 -11.29 7.35 -7.50
CA GLY A 12 -10.97 6.07 -8.10
C GLY A 12 -12.01 5.00 -7.74
N GLU A 13 -11.61 3.75 -7.81
CA GLU A 13 -12.45 2.61 -7.47
C GLU A 13 -12.01 1.98 -6.16
N ILE A 14 -12.96 1.70 -5.29
CA ILE A 14 -12.69 0.94 -4.06
C ILE A 14 -13.65 -0.24 -4.00
N SER A 15 -13.17 -1.35 -3.49
CA SER A 15 -13.96 -2.56 -3.36
C SER A 15 -13.51 -3.35 -2.13
N ASN A 16 -14.47 -3.76 -1.32
CA ASN A 16 -14.23 -4.63 -0.17
C ASN A 16 -13.10 -4.13 0.74
N SER A 17 -13.12 -2.83 1.06
CA SER A 17 -12.04 -2.16 1.77
C SER A 17 -12.55 -1.28 2.89
N VAL A 18 -11.67 -0.99 3.85
CA VAL A 18 -11.92 -0.03 4.93
C VAL A 18 -11.02 1.17 4.71
N ILE A 19 -11.63 2.34 4.54
CA ILE A 19 -10.91 3.58 4.26
C ILE A 19 -11.11 4.53 5.43
N GLY A 20 -10.02 5.03 5.99
CA GLY A 20 -10.06 5.95 7.12
C GLY A 20 -10.54 7.34 6.76
N ALA A 21 -10.37 8.28 7.68
CA ALA A 21 -10.76 9.66 7.50
C ALA A 21 -9.67 10.47 6.78
N GLY A 22 -10.05 11.45 5.99
CA GLY A 22 -9.10 12.35 5.32
C GLY A 22 -8.24 11.69 4.26
N VAL A 23 -8.63 10.54 3.77
CA VAL A 23 -7.91 9.82 2.70
C VAL A 23 -8.29 10.43 1.35
N VAL A 24 -7.34 10.50 0.43
CA VAL A 24 -7.60 10.89 -0.96
C VAL A 24 -7.23 9.73 -1.86
N ILE A 25 -8.17 9.29 -2.68
CA ILE A 25 -7.94 8.25 -3.69
C ILE A 25 -8.19 8.89 -5.05
N GLU A 26 -7.13 9.13 -5.80
CA GLU A 26 -7.19 9.88 -7.04
C GLU A 26 -7.75 9.06 -8.21
N GLU A 27 -8.04 9.75 -9.30
CA GLU A 27 -8.66 9.17 -10.48
C GLU A 27 -7.84 8.01 -11.04
N GLY A 28 -8.51 6.93 -11.40
CA GLY A 28 -7.88 5.75 -11.97
C GLY A 28 -7.22 4.81 -10.96
N ALA A 29 -7.12 5.22 -9.70
CA ALA A 29 -6.61 4.34 -8.66
C ALA A 29 -7.65 3.26 -8.34
N VAL A 30 -7.16 2.06 -8.01
CA VAL A 30 -8.03 0.92 -7.66
C VAL A 30 -7.53 0.34 -6.33
N VAL A 31 -8.44 0.26 -5.37
CA VAL A 31 -8.14 -0.28 -4.04
C VAL A 31 -9.08 -1.45 -3.78
N THR A 32 -8.54 -2.64 -3.57
CA THR A 32 -9.33 -3.84 -3.33
C THR A 32 -8.82 -4.62 -2.13
N ASN A 33 -9.74 -5.13 -1.33
CA ASN A 33 -9.42 -6.00 -0.17
C ASN A 33 -8.39 -5.40 0.77
N SER A 34 -8.45 -4.09 1.03
CA SER A 34 -7.40 -3.37 1.74
C SER A 34 -7.94 -2.53 2.89
N ILE A 35 -7.03 -2.15 3.79
CA ILE A 35 -7.30 -1.22 4.86
C ILE A 35 -6.37 -0.02 4.67
N ILE A 36 -6.95 1.15 4.46
CA ILE A 36 -6.21 2.40 4.28
C ILE A 36 -6.50 3.30 5.48
N MET A 37 -5.49 3.64 6.25
CA MET A 37 -5.67 4.44 7.45
C MET A 37 -5.68 5.94 7.15
N ASN A 38 -5.90 6.75 8.18
CA ASN A 38 -6.19 8.18 8.03
C ASN A 38 -5.11 8.98 7.28
N ASN A 39 -5.56 9.97 6.52
CA ASN A 39 -4.69 10.97 5.87
C ASN A 39 -3.71 10.40 4.84
N THR A 40 -3.95 9.21 4.36
CA THR A 40 -3.15 8.61 3.29
C THR A 40 -3.62 9.08 1.93
N VAL A 41 -2.69 9.29 1.01
CA VAL A 41 -2.98 9.71 -0.36
C VAL A 41 -2.59 8.59 -1.32
N ILE A 42 -3.55 8.15 -2.11
CA ILE A 42 -3.34 7.15 -3.17
C ILE A 42 -3.44 7.91 -4.50
N LYS A 43 -2.33 8.04 -5.20
CA LYS A 43 -2.26 8.86 -6.40
C LYS A 43 -2.80 8.14 -7.64
N LYS A 44 -2.90 8.90 -8.74
CA LYS A 44 -3.52 8.45 -9.99
C LYS A 44 -2.99 7.11 -10.47
N GLY A 45 -3.89 6.23 -10.85
CA GLY A 45 -3.54 4.96 -11.49
C GLY A 45 -2.89 3.94 -10.59
N ALA A 46 -2.70 4.22 -9.30
CA ALA A 46 -2.13 3.25 -8.37
C ALA A 46 -3.08 2.07 -8.19
N LYS A 47 -2.53 0.87 -8.04
CA LYS A 47 -3.31 -0.34 -7.84
C LYS A 47 -2.91 -0.98 -6.52
N ILE A 48 -3.87 -1.13 -5.63
CA ILE A 48 -3.63 -1.64 -4.28
C ILE A 48 -4.50 -2.86 -4.05
N GLU A 49 -3.85 -3.97 -3.75
CA GLU A 49 -4.51 -5.25 -3.49
C GLU A 49 -4.00 -5.84 -2.19
N LYS A 50 -4.93 -6.25 -1.31
CA LYS A 50 -4.61 -6.92 -0.05
C LYS A 50 -3.53 -6.19 0.76
N SER A 51 -3.72 -4.91 0.98
CA SER A 51 -2.72 -4.09 1.68
C SER A 51 -3.28 -3.49 2.96
N ILE A 52 -2.41 -3.34 3.94
CA ILE A 52 -2.69 -2.57 5.15
C ILE A 52 -1.74 -1.39 5.12
N ILE A 53 -2.29 -0.21 4.88
CA ILE A 53 -1.51 1.02 4.73
C ILE A 53 -1.78 1.92 5.94
N ALA A 54 -0.74 2.22 6.68
CA ALA A 54 -0.83 3.03 7.89
C ALA A 54 -1.15 4.50 7.58
N GLU A 55 -1.17 5.33 8.60
CA GLU A 55 -1.54 6.73 8.46
C GLU A 55 -0.49 7.56 7.73
N SER A 56 -0.96 8.59 7.02
CA SER A 56 -0.08 9.59 6.40
C SER A 56 0.93 9.01 5.40
N VAL A 57 0.56 7.95 4.72
CA VAL A 57 1.36 7.33 3.67
C VAL A 57 1.02 7.97 2.33
N GLU A 58 2.00 8.15 1.47
CA GLU A 58 1.78 8.57 0.10
C GLU A 58 2.14 7.42 -0.84
N VAL A 59 1.18 6.99 -1.65
CA VAL A 59 1.41 5.99 -2.70
C VAL A 59 1.44 6.70 -4.04
N GLY A 60 2.58 6.63 -4.71
CA GLY A 60 2.82 7.38 -5.94
C GLY A 60 1.99 6.91 -7.14
N GLU A 61 2.01 7.72 -8.21
CA GLU A 61 1.23 7.42 -9.42
C GLU A 61 1.65 6.10 -10.03
N ASN A 62 0.68 5.31 -10.44
CA ASN A 62 0.87 4.01 -11.10
C ASN A 62 1.66 2.98 -10.29
N ALA A 63 1.85 3.20 -9.00
CA ALA A 63 2.45 2.19 -8.13
C ALA A 63 1.51 1.00 -8.00
N GLU A 64 2.07 -0.20 -7.86
CA GLU A 64 1.28 -1.42 -7.74
C GLU A 64 1.69 -2.17 -6.47
N LEU A 65 0.74 -2.40 -5.58
CA LEU A 65 0.96 -3.11 -4.33
C LEU A 65 0.23 -4.45 -4.37
N GLY A 66 0.91 -5.52 -3.96
CA GLY A 66 0.31 -6.84 -3.93
C GLY A 66 0.41 -7.60 -5.25
N VAL A 67 1.42 -7.30 -6.06
CA VAL A 67 1.69 -7.98 -7.34
C VAL A 67 2.70 -9.11 -7.15
N PHE A 68 2.99 -9.84 -8.21
CA PHE A 68 3.89 -11.00 -8.24
C PHE A 68 3.32 -12.22 -7.51
N GLU A 69 4.00 -13.35 -7.66
CA GLU A 69 3.65 -14.57 -6.95
C GLU A 69 4.00 -14.46 -5.47
N GLU A 70 3.21 -15.12 -4.63
CA GLU A 70 3.43 -15.10 -3.21
C GLU A 70 4.71 -15.82 -2.81
N ALA A 71 5.47 -15.24 -1.87
CA ALA A 71 6.66 -15.85 -1.30
C ALA A 71 6.66 -15.58 0.20
N GLU A 72 7.23 -16.49 0.97
CA GLU A 72 7.29 -16.33 2.43
C GLU A 72 8.13 -15.11 2.81
N ASN A 73 7.67 -14.34 3.81
CA ASN A 73 8.42 -13.17 4.29
C ASN A 73 9.69 -13.62 5.01
N LYS A 74 10.81 -13.07 4.61
CA LYS A 74 12.13 -13.44 5.14
C LYS A 74 12.40 -12.93 6.55
N TYR A 75 11.69 -11.89 6.96
CA TYR A 75 11.88 -11.25 8.27
C TYR A 75 11.01 -11.89 9.35
N LYS A 76 9.69 -11.90 9.14
CA LYS A 76 8.73 -12.49 10.08
C LYS A 76 7.66 -13.27 9.31
N PRO A 77 7.96 -14.49 8.88
CA PRO A 77 7.05 -15.21 7.99
C PRO A 77 5.68 -15.53 8.59
N LYS A 78 5.60 -15.63 9.91
CA LYS A 78 4.31 -15.89 10.56
C LYS A 78 3.46 -14.65 10.78
N VAL A 79 4.06 -13.47 10.68
CA VAL A 79 3.38 -12.18 10.85
C VAL A 79 2.95 -11.62 9.50
N TYR A 80 3.88 -11.55 8.56
CA TYR A 80 3.64 -11.00 7.23
C TYR A 80 3.32 -12.13 6.25
N SER A 81 2.08 -12.54 6.25
CA SER A 81 1.61 -13.71 5.52
C SER A 81 0.25 -13.43 4.88
N GLY A 82 -0.33 -14.43 4.21
CA GLY A 82 -1.66 -14.30 3.60
C GLY A 82 -1.70 -13.46 2.34
N GLY A 83 -0.55 -13.14 1.75
CA GLY A 83 -0.46 -12.30 0.57
C GLY A 83 -0.56 -10.81 0.85
N LEU A 84 -0.51 -10.41 2.12
CA LEU A 84 -0.68 -9.01 2.51
C LEU A 84 0.56 -8.17 2.29
N VAL A 85 0.35 -6.89 1.97
CA VAL A 85 1.38 -5.86 1.96
C VAL A 85 1.12 -4.97 3.17
N THR A 86 2.14 -4.72 3.99
CA THR A 86 2.02 -3.87 5.17
C THR A 86 2.94 -2.66 5.01
N ILE A 87 2.37 -1.46 5.04
CA ILE A 87 3.12 -0.20 4.84
C ILE A 87 3.07 0.61 6.13
N GLY A 88 4.23 0.96 6.65
CA GLY A 88 4.36 1.74 7.89
C GLY A 88 3.99 3.21 7.74
N GLU A 89 3.63 3.83 8.86
CA GLU A 89 3.19 5.22 8.93
C GLU A 89 4.22 6.18 8.33
N GLY A 90 3.74 7.16 7.57
CA GLY A 90 4.56 8.23 7.01
C GLY A 90 5.46 7.81 5.83
N SER A 91 5.34 6.59 5.36
CA SER A 91 6.15 6.12 4.23
C SER A 91 5.72 6.76 2.93
N VAL A 92 6.68 6.91 2.01
CA VAL A 92 6.42 7.36 0.64
C VAL A 92 6.77 6.22 -0.31
N ILE A 93 5.79 5.77 -1.06
CA ILE A 93 5.99 4.79 -2.13
C ILE A 93 6.08 5.58 -3.43
N PRO A 94 7.23 5.57 -4.11
CA PRO A 94 7.39 6.36 -5.34
C PRO A 94 6.48 5.91 -6.47
N ALA A 95 6.34 6.76 -7.47
CA ALA A 95 5.61 6.44 -8.68
C ALA A 95 6.22 5.22 -9.38
N ASN A 96 5.37 4.40 -9.97
CA ASN A 96 5.73 3.23 -10.78
C ASN A 96 6.45 2.09 -10.02
N VAL A 97 6.51 2.15 -8.70
CA VAL A 97 7.11 1.08 -7.90
C VAL A 97 6.14 -0.10 -7.84
N LYS A 98 6.68 -1.31 -7.93
CA LYS A 98 5.90 -2.55 -7.81
C LYS A 98 6.33 -3.29 -6.55
N ILE A 99 5.37 -3.60 -5.71
CA ILE A 99 5.60 -4.26 -4.42
C ILE A 99 4.88 -5.60 -4.42
N GLY A 100 5.61 -6.65 -4.09
CA GLY A 100 5.09 -8.02 -4.05
C GLY A 100 4.24 -8.30 -2.82
N LYS A 101 3.90 -9.57 -2.64
CA LYS A 101 3.06 -10.06 -1.53
C LYS A 101 3.91 -10.46 -0.33
N ASN A 102 3.30 -10.49 0.85
CA ASN A 102 3.97 -10.79 2.11
C ASN A 102 5.17 -9.85 2.35
N VAL A 103 4.99 -8.58 2.01
CA VAL A 103 6.01 -7.54 2.17
C VAL A 103 5.68 -6.71 3.40
N ALA A 104 6.72 -6.37 4.15
CA ALA A 104 6.61 -5.47 5.28
C ALA A 104 7.50 -4.26 5.07
N ILE A 105 6.92 -3.08 5.17
CA ILE A 105 7.64 -1.81 5.16
C ILE A 105 7.40 -1.17 6.52
N VAL A 106 8.41 -1.14 7.35
CA VAL A 106 8.32 -0.66 8.73
C VAL A 106 9.15 0.61 8.88
N GLY A 107 8.53 1.64 9.44
CA GLY A 107 9.15 2.95 9.56
C GLY A 107 8.91 3.81 8.33
N LYS A 108 9.56 4.97 8.29
CA LYS A 108 9.36 5.93 7.20
C LYS A 108 10.33 5.64 6.06
N THR A 109 9.81 5.19 4.93
CA THR A 109 10.60 5.00 3.73
C THR A 109 10.46 6.19 2.80
N THR A 110 11.43 6.36 1.92
CA THR A 110 11.44 7.42 0.90
C THR A 110 11.75 6.80 -0.46
N ALA A 111 11.79 7.62 -1.50
CA ALA A 111 12.10 7.16 -2.85
C ALA A 111 13.45 6.43 -2.95
N GLU A 112 14.40 6.81 -2.11
CA GLU A 112 15.74 6.20 -2.10
C GLU A 112 15.74 4.74 -1.67
N ASP A 113 14.70 4.30 -0.95
CA ASP A 113 14.59 2.92 -0.48
C ASP A 113 14.16 1.95 -1.59
N TYR A 114 13.81 2.45 -2.76
CA TYR A 114 13.32 1.65 -3.89
C TYR A 114 14.11 1.94 -5.17
N PRO A 115 15.43 1.77 -5.17
CA PRO A 115 16.26 2.19 -6.30
C PRO A 115 15.93 1.48 -7.62
N ASP A 116 15.45 0.25 -7.54
CA ASP A 116 15.12 -0.53 -8.74
C ASP A 116 13.62 -0.47 -9.12
N GLY A 117 12.81 0.23 -8.33
CA GLY A 117 11.37 0.32 -8.54
C GLY A 117 10.61 -0.97 -8.26
N ILE A 118 11.24 -1.97 -7.66
CA ILE A 118 10.62 -3.27 -7.36
C ILE A 118 11.02 -3.71 -5.96
N LEU A 119 10.03 -4.12 -5.17
CA LEU A 119 10.26 -4.81 -3.92
C LEU A 119 9.58 -6.18 -4.04
N ALA A 120 10.37 -7.23 -4.19
CA ALA A 120 9.87 -8.57 -4.46
C ALA A 120 9.06 -9.14 -3.31
N SER A 121 8.20 -10.11 -3.59
CA SER A 121 7.41 -10.80 -2.57
C SER A 121 8.31 -11.39 -1.49
N GLY A 122 7.88 -11.29 -0.24
CA GLY A 122 8.62 -11.80 0.91
C GLY A 122 9.72 -10.89 1.44
N GLU A 123 10.03 -9.79 0.76
CA GLU A 123 11.05 -8.85 1.21
C GLU A 123 10.50 -7.86 2.24
N SER A 124 11.39 -7.20 2.96
CA SER A 124 11.02 -6.20 3.96
C SER A 124 11.98 -5.03 3.92
N ILE A 125 11.47 -3.84 4.23
CA ILE A 125 12.29 -2.65 4.48
C ILE A 125 12.02 -2.24 5.92
N ILE A 126 13.04 -2.23 6.74
CA ILE A 126 12.95 -1.88 8.15
C ILE A 126 13.77 -0.60 8.39
N ARG A 127 13.12 0.44 8.90
CA ARG A 127 13.74 1.74 9.16
C ARG A 127 13.56 2.18 10.60
#